data_3ea24c060a6cb1ad74b3cb5240512f30
#
_entry.id   3ea24c060a6cb1ad74b3cb5240512f30
#
_cell.length_a   1.000
_cell.length_b   1.000
_cell.length_c   1.000
_cell.angle_alpha   90.00
_cell.angle_beta   90.00
_cell.angle_gamma   90.00
#
_symmetry.space_group_name_H-M   'P 1'
#
loop_
_entity.id
_entity.type
_entity.pdbx_description
1 polymer ?
#
loop_
_entity_poly.entity_id
_entity_poly.type
_entity_poly.pdbx_seq_one_letter_code
_entity_poly.pdbx_strand_id
1 'polypeptide(L)'
;MPRPLPKPGWSPPETMGEYRLLRLLGRGGMGQVYLAEDTLLERTVALKLIASVRPDEAARKRFHAEARAIARLSHPNVVTVHRVGEVDGRPYLVTEFIRGQTLGELARPIAPERVLTIALGLARGLAAAHRQGVLHRDIKPANAMLTEDGEVKLLDFGLAKLLEGPRMAPLEAPARAAPPVPALRELSDAEDLMGTPLYMAPEALRGEPSTRRSDLYSLGAVLYELCAGIAPRQTLDEQMPFEAWASAEPTPLPERVKDVDPRFAALVTRCLHTEPERRFASADELCAALSELKREREQPPEGEVPEGNPYRGLRPFEAEHRAFFFGRSMEVEAVLERLRAEPLVLVTGDSGVGKSSLCRAGVLPRVAEGALGPGRHYRTLSLIPGARPLAALASATESLLEKGEALPSELLRTDPRAFVRELLRTQGRQAGTLLFVDQLEELFTIGAPEEAAPFAEGVVRLSDLPGVRVLLTVRGDFFTRLASLPGLGEQVARALYLLRPLSAEAARGAIVGPAQSQGINFESEALVSTLAESAVSSAGGLPLLQ
;
A
#
# COMPACT_ATOMS: atom_id res chain seq x y z
N MET A 1 32.48 -0.30 -44.35
CA MET A 1 33.28 0.31 -43.26
C MET A 1 32.62 -0.02 -41.96
N PRO A 2 33.30 -0.59 -40.98
CA PRO A 2 32.71 -0.91 -39.70
C PRO A 2 32.37 0.39 -38.94
N ARG A 3 31.15 0.45 -38.35
CA ARG A 3 30.73 1.53 -37.47
C ARG A 3 31.74 1.69 -36.33
N PRO A 4 32.15 2.90 -35.96
CA PRO A 4 33.05 3.11 -34.83
C PRO A 4 32.32 2.63 -33.55
N LEU A 5 33.05 1.85 -32.73
CA LEU A 5 32.62 1.45 -31.39
C LEU A 5 32.30 2.70 -30.57
N PRO A 6 31.23 2.72 -29.79
CA PRO A 6 30.93 3.85 -28.92
C PRO A 6 32.10 4.04 -27.94
N LYS A 7 32.51 5.29 -27.75
CA LYS A 7 33.53 5.66 -26.75
C LYS A 7 33.14 5.05 -25.40
N PRO A 8 34.13 4.56 -24.60
CA PRO A 8 33.84 4.02 -23.29
C PRO A 8 33.09 5.07 -22.49
N GLY A 9 31.82 4.75 -22.16
CA GLY A 9 30.96 5.61 -21.38
C GLY A 9 31.55 5.85 -20.00
N TRP A 10 31.45 7.07 -19.49
CA TRP A 10 31.82 7.37 -18.11
C TRP A 10 31.16 6.38 -17.15
N SER A 11 31.94 5.83 -16.23
CA SER A 11 31.44 4.97 -15.15
C SER A 11 31.63 5.68 -13.82
N PRO A 12 30.66 5.64 -12.92
CA PRO A 12 30.82 6.25 -11.62
C PRO A 12 31.93 5.54 -10.83
N PRO A 13 32.66 6.26 -9.95
CA PRO A 13 33.59 5.65 -9.03
C PRO A 13 32.86 4.71 -8.06
N GLU A 14 33.54 3.67 -7.58
CA GLU A 14 32.96 2.72 -6.60
C GLU A 14 32.51 3.39 -5.30
N THR A 15 33.14 4.50 -4.94
CA THR A 15 32.82 5.30 -3.74
C THR A 15 32.63 6.76 -4.12
N MET A 16 31.61 7.39 -3.56
CA MET A 16 31.23 8.79 -3.76
C MET A 16 31.03 9.47 -2.40
N GLY A 17 32.12 10.01 -1.84
CA GLY A 17 32.13 10.47 -0.45
C GLY A 17 31.87 9.30 0.51
N GLU A 18 30.86 9.42 1.34
CA GLU A 18 30.43 8.38 2.27
C GLU A 18 29.59 7.25 1.63
N TYR A 19 29.26 7.34 0.33
CA TYR A 19 28.41 6.35 -0.34
C TYR A 19 29.26 5.35 -1.12
N ARG A 20 29.12 4.06 -0.79
CA ARG A 20 29.71 2.95 -1.53
C ARG A 20 28.65 2.36 -2.48
N LEU A 21 28.90 2.39 -3.79
CA LEU A 21 27.99 1.81 -4.78
C LEU A 21 28.05 0.27 -4.70
N LEU A 22 26.90 -0.39 -4.58
CA LEU A 22 26.80 -1.84 -4.46
C LEU A 22 26.42 -2.50 -5.79
N ARG A 23 25.31 -2.05 -6.39
CA ARG A 23 24.84 -2.55 -7.69
C ARG A 23 23.94 -1.56 -8.40
N LEU A 24 23.86 -1.66 -9.71
CA LEU A 24 22.90 -0.91 -10.52
C LEU A 24 21.48 -1.45 -10.26
N LEU A 25 20.54 -0.55 -9.97
CA LEU A 25 19.10 -0.84 -9.84
C LEU A 25 18.36 -0.61 -11.15
N GLY A 26 18.72 0.45 -11.90
CA GLY A 26 18.08 0.78 -13.16
C GLY A 26 18.84 1.82 -13.95
N ARG A 27 18.56 1.87 -15.27
CA ARG A 27 19.09 2.88 -16.20
C ARG A 27 17.95 3.40 -17.05
N GLY A 28 17.89 4.71 -17.24
CA GLY A 28 16.91 5.37 -18.11
C GLY A 28 17.45 6.67 -18.66
N GLY A 29 16.68 7.38 -19.47
CA GLY A 29 17.09 8.63 -20.12
C GLY A 29 17.51 9.73 -19.15
N MET A 30 16.98 9.72 -17.94
CA MET A 30 17.31 10.70 -16.89
C MET A 30 18.53 10.32 -16.05
N GLY A 31 19.13 9.12 -16.25
CA GLY A 31 20.32 8.72 -15.50
C GLY A 31 20.36 7.27 -15.07
N GLN A 32 21.16 7.01 -14.04
CA GLN A 32 21.38 5.66 -13.49
C GLN A 32 21.09 5.69 -12.00
N VAL A 33 20.38 4.65 -11.51
CA VAL A 33 20.06 4.48 -10.09
C VAL A 33 20.85 3.29 -9.55
N TYR A 34 21.57 3.51 -8.48
CA TYR A 34 22.37 2.49 -7.79
C TYR A 34 21.83 2.22 -6.40
N LEU A 35 21.85 0.96 -6.01
CA LEU A 35 21.84 0.59 -4.60
C LEU A 35 23.20 0.98 -4.03
N ALA A 36 23.22 1.74 -2.95
CA ALA A 36 24.45 2.16 -2.29
C ALA A 36 24.33 1.98 -0.77
N GLU A 37 25.47 1.95 -0.12
CA GLU A 37 25.60 1.96 1.33
C GLU A 37 26.13 3.32 1.77
N ASP A 38 25.39 3.97 2.66
CA ASP A 38 25.87 5.10 3.44
C ASP A 38 26.75 4.55 4.56
N THR A 39 28.06 4.59 4.36
CA THR A 39 29.05 3.99 5.26
C THR A 39 29.20 4.74 6.58
N LEU A 40 28.72 5.99 6.65
CA LEU A 40 28.75 6.79 7.88
C LEU A 40 27.57 6.45 8.80
N LEU A 41 26.39 6.22 8.21
CA LEU A 41 25.16 5.91 8.96
C LEU A 41 24.79 4.43 8.90
N GLU A 42 25.63 3.59 8.28
CA GLU A 42 25.45 2.13 8.16
C GLU A 42 24.06 1.72 7.64
N ARG A 43 23.57 2.43 6.61
CA ARG A 43 22.26 2.18 6.03
C ARG A 43 22.29 2.05 4.51
N THR A 44 21.34 1.31 3.97
CA THR A 44 21.13 1.17 2.53
C THR A 44 20.36 2.36 1.98
N VAL A 45 20.80 2.92 0.86
CA VAL A 45 20.19 4.06 0.17
C VAL A 45 20.09 3.80 -1.33
N ALA A 46 19.23 4.56 -2.02
CA ALA A 46 19.21 4.64 -3.47
C ALA A 46 19.93 5.92 -3.92
N LEU A 47 20.92 5.76 -4.80
CA LEU A 47 21.71 6.87 -5.34
C LEU A 47 21.43 7.01 -6.84
N LYS A 48 20.80 8.12 -7.22
CA LYS A 48 20.47 8.44 -8.61
C LYS A 48 21.49 9.43 -9.17
N LEU A 49 22.26 8.98 -10.15
CA LEU A 49 23.15 9.83 -10.96
C LEU A 49 22.36 10.42 -12.14
N ILE A 50 22.35 11.75 -12.27
CA ILE A 50 21.60 12.43 -13.32
C ILE A 50 22.45 12.47 -14.60
N ALA A 51 21.84 12.16 -15.75
CA ALA A 51 22.53 12.03 -17.03
C ALA A 51 23.14 13.37 -17.54
N SER A 52 22.57 14.51 -17.11
CA SER A 52 23.04 15.83 -17.53
C SER A 52 24.48 16.07 -17.08
N VAL A 53 25.34 16.38 -18.04
CA VAL A 53 26.75 16.65 -17.82
C VAL A 53 26.97 18.15 -17.82
N ARG A 54 27.48 18.72 -16.72
CA ARG A 54 27.87 20.13 -16.57
C ARG A 54 26.70 21.10 -16.86
N PRO A 55 25.60 21.03 -16.10
CA PRO A 55 24.57 22.04 -16.21
C PRO A 55 25.12 23.44 -15.96
N ASP A 56 24.53 24.45 -16.58
CA ASP A 56 24.90 25.83 -16.32
C ASP A 56 24.61 26.24 -14.86
N GLU A 57 25.19 27.37 -14.43
CA GLU A 57 25.03 27.81 -13.03
C GLU A 57 23.57 28.10 -12.65
N ALA A 58 22.77 28.58 -13.58
CA ALA A 58 21.36 28.87 -13.35
C ALA A 58 20.54 27.57 -13.17
N ALA A 59 20.82 26.55 -14.00
CA ALA A 59 20.19 25.22 -13.88
C ALA A 59 20.59 24.55 -12.55
N ARG A 60 21.86 24.65 -12.14
CA ARG A 60 22.32 24.15 -10.83
C ARG A 60 21.61 24.84 -9.67
N LYS A 61 21.49 26.16 -9.70
CA LYS A 61 20.77 26.92 -8.65
C LYS A 61 19.32 26.48 -8.56
N ARG A 62 18.62 26.32 -9.70
CA ARG A 62 17.23 25.82 -9.73
C ARG A 62 17.12 24.40 -9.16
N PHE A 63 17.98 23.48 -9.62
CA PHE A 63 18.05 22.10 -9.12
C PHE A 63 18.22 22.04 -7.61
N HIS A 64 19.21 22.78 -7.06
CA HIS A 64 19.43 22.81 -5.62
C HIS A 64 18.28 23.44 -4.84
N ALA A 65 17.60 24.45 -5.40
CA ALA A 65 16.45 25.07 -4.75
C ALA A 65 15.26 24.10 -4.65
N GLU A 66 14.91 23.41 -5.74
CA GLU A 66 13.83 22.42 -5.74
C GLU A 66 14.20 21.18 -4.92
N ALA A 67 15.42 20.68 -5.03
CA ALA A 67 15.85 19.55 -4.22
C ALA A 67 15.77 19.84 -2.71
N ARG A 68 16.08 21.07 -2.27
CA ARG A 68 15.87 21.50 -0.87
C ARG A 68 14.39 21.56 -0.49
N ALA A 69 13.52 21.95 -1.42
CA ALA A 69 12.07 21.97 -1.15
C ALA A 69 11.55 20.54 -0.99
N ILE A 70 11.97 19.60 -1.84
CA ILE A 70 11.61 18.19 -1.74
C ILE A 70 12.19 17.55 -0.47
N ALA A 71 13.43 17.88 -0.10
CA ALA A 71 14.06 17.35 1.12
C ALA A 71 13.36 17.77 2.43
N ARG A 72 12.51 18.81 2.39
CA ARG A 72 11.64 19.20 3.52
C ARG A 72 10.35 18.39 3.59
N LEU A 73 10.03 17.63 2.53
CA LEU A 73 8.85 16.77 2.52
C LEU A 73 9.12 15.53 3.38
N SER A 74 8.35 15.39 4.45
CA SER A 74 8.31 14.18 5.25
C SER A 74 6.88 13.65 5.22
N HIS A 75 6.64 12.62 4.41
CA HIS A 75 5.32 12.03 4.25
C HIS A 75 5.44 10.54 3.87
N PRO A 76 4.62 9.62 4.42
CA PRO A 76 4.73 8.19 4.15
C PRO A 76 4.61 7.85 2.66
N ASN A 77 3.83 8.60 1.89
CA ASN A 77 3.63 8.39 0.45
C ASN A 77 4.57 9.21 -0.46
N VAL A 78 5.67 9.75 0.09
CA VAL A 78 6.71 10.47 -0.67
C VAL A 78 8.07 9.89 -0.31
N VAL A 79 8.93 9.67 -1.29
CA VAL A 79 10.30 9.22 -1.05
C VAL A 79 11.08 10.29 -0.28
N THR A 80 11.80 9.86 0.77
CA THR A 80 12.64 10.75 1.57
C THR A 80 13.95 11.04 0.85
N VAL A 81 14.25 12.31 0.62
CA VAL A 81 15.54 12.77 0.09
C VAL A 81 16.52 12.98 1.23
N HIS A 82 17.66 12.28 1.20
CA HIS A 82 18.69 12.37 2.22
C HIS A 82 19.78 13.36 1.86
N ARG A 83 20.18 13.41 0.59
CA ARG A 83 21.27 14.27 0.14
C ARG A 83 21.19 14.59 -1.35
N VAL A 84 21.76 15.73 -1.70
CA VAL A 84 22.04 16.14 -3.07
C VAL A 84 23.53 16.49 -3.15
N GLY A 85 24.21 16.05 -4.20
CA GLY A 85 25.63 16.30 -4.40
C GLY A 85 26.00 16.32 -5.88
N GLU A 86 27.30 16.42 -6.13
CA GLU A 86 27.89 16.43 -7.47
C GLU A 86 29.18 15.61 -7.47
N VAL A 87 29.40 14.81 -8.52
CA VAL A 87 30.61 14.04 -8.76
C VAL A 87 31.02 14.22 -10.22
N ASP A 88 32.26 14.63 -10.48
CA ASP A 88 32.79 14.89 -11.83
C ASP A 88 31.93 15.84 -12.69
N GLY A 89 31.27 16.81 -12.05
CA GLY A 89 30.35 17.74 -12.72
C GLY A 89 28.97 17.14 -13.02
N ARG A 90 28.63 15.99 -12.45
CA ARG A 90 27.33 15.32 -12.58
C ARG A 90 26.57 15.39 -11.27
N PRO A 91 25.38 15.95 -11.26
CA PRO A 91 24.52 15.95 -10.09
C PRO A 91 24.08 14.53 -9.71
N TYR A 92 23.97 14.28 -8.41
CA TYR A 92 23.34 13.06 -7.90
C TYR A 92 22.38 13.36 -6.75
N LEU A 93 21.44 12.46 -6.56
CA LEU A 93 20.44 12.49 -5.51
C LEU A 93 20.52 11.20 -4.70
N VAL A 94 20.51 11.30 -3.37
CA VAL A 94 20.45 10.17 -2.46
C VAL A 94 19.11 10.17 -1.76
N THR A 95 18.40 9.04 -1.83
CA THR A 95 17.09 8.86 -1.22
C THR A 95 17.06 7.62 -0.33
N GLU A 96 16.02 7.46 0.46
CA GLU A 96 15.73 6.18 1.08
C GLU A 96 15.68 5.07 0.02
N PHE A 97 16.18 3.89 0.35
CA PHE A 97 15.98 2.70 -0.47
C PHE A 97 14.64 2.05 -0.11
N ILE A 98 13.76 1.94 -1.08
CA ILE A 98 12.43 1.36 -0.92
C ILE A 98 12.47 -0.09 -1.40
N ARG A 99 12.07 -1.04 -0.54
CA ARG A 99 11.85 -2.42 -0.94
C ARG A 99 10.44 -2.54 -1.52
N GLY A 100 10.35 -3.00 -2.75
CA GLY A 100 9.08 -3.10 -3.47
C GLY A 100 9.27 -3.12 -4.98
N GLN A 101 8.19 -2.85 -5.70
CA GLN A 101 8.14 -2.81 -7.16
C GLN A 101 7.58 -1.46 -7.61
N THR A 102 8.07 -0.95 -8.75
CA THR A 102 7.43 0.20 -9.37
C THR A 102 6.03 -0.17 -9.85
N LEU A 103 5.12 0.79 -9.90
CA LEU A 103 3.79 0.54 -10.49
C LEU A 103 3.90 0.13 -11.97
N GLY A 104 5.02 0.45 -12.64
CA GLY A 104 5.31 0.03 -14.00
C GLY A 104 5.57 -1.46 -14.15
N GLU A 105 6.11 -2.10 -13.12
CA GLU A 105 6.45 -3.53 -13.09
C GLU A 105 5.27 -4.42 -12.67
N LEU A 106 4.20 -3.84 -12.13
CA LEU A 106 3.03 -4.61 -11.71
C LEU A 106 2.29 -5.19 -12.92
N ALA A 107 1.85 -6.45 -12.79
CA ALA A 107 0.95 -7.06 -13.76
C ALA A 107 -0.38 -6.28 -13.82
N ARG A 108 -0.85 -5.96 -15.01
CA ARG A 108 -2.07 -5.18 -15.27
C ARG A 108 -3.04 -5.96 -16.15
N PRO A 109 -4.35 -5.74 -16.04
CA PRO A 109 -5.04 -4.77 -15.16
C PRO A 109 -5.00 -5.19 -13.68
N ILE A 110 -5.07 -4.19 -12.79
CA ILE A 110 -5.16 -4.37 -11.34
C ILE A 110 -6.63 -4.22 -10.92
N ALA A 111 -7.06 -5.02 -9.96
CA ALA A 111 -8.41 -4.95 -9.42
C ALA A 111 -8.74 -3.52 -8.93
N PRO A 112 -9.92 -2.96 -9.27
CA PRO A 112 -10.29 -1.58 -8.96
C PRO A 112 -10.19 -1.20 -7.48
N GLU A 113 -10.45 -2.14 -6.57
CA GLU A 113 -10.33 -1.94 -5.12
C GLU A 113 -8.87 -1.66 -4.71
N ARG A 114 -7.94 -2.40 -5.29
CA ARG A 114 -6.50 -2.20 -5.04
C ARG A 114 -6.04 -0.88 -5.67
N VAL A 115 -6.55 -0.53 -6.85
CA VAL A 115 -6.25 0.75 -7.49
C VAL A 115 -6.77 1.92 -6.65
N LEU A 116 -7.95 1.81 -6.00
CA LEU A 116 -8.48 2.84 -5.10
C LEU A 116 -7.52 3.09 -3.91
N THR A 117 -6.96 2.03 -3.34
CA THR A 117 -5.99 2.14 -2.24
C THR A 117 -4.69 2.83 -2.70
N ILE A 118 -4.17 2.44 -3.87
CA ILE A 118 -3.00 3.07 -4.50
C ILE A 118 -3.31 4.54 -4.80
N ALA A 119 -4.49 4.85 -5.37
CA ALA A 119 -4.92 6.19 -5.71
C ALA A 119 -4.92 7.12 -4.50
N LEU A 120 -5.44 6.64 -3.38
CA LEU A 120 -5.49 7.40 -2.13
C LEU A 120 -4.08 7.73 -1.61
N GLY A 121 -3.16 6.74 -1.61
CA GLY A 121 -1.78 6.98 -1.19
C GLY A 121 -1.05 7.96 -2.11
N LEU A 122 -1.17 7.82 -3.44
CA LEU A 122 -0.57 8.75 -4.41
C LEU A 122 -1.14 10.17 -4.26
N ALA A 123 -2.46 10.30 -4.10
CA ALA A 123 -3.11 11.59 -3.91
C ALA A 123 -2.65 12.26 -2.60
N ARG A 124 -2.50 11.52 -1.50
CA ARG A 124 -1.96 12.02 -0.22
C ARG A 124 -0.52 12.52 -0.35
N GLY A 125 0.35 11.74 -1.02
CA GLY A 125 1.72 12.15 -1.30
C GLY A 125 1.78 13.42 -2.14
N LEU A 126 0.95 13.50 -3.17
CA LEU A 126 0.84 14.67 -4.05
C LEU A 126 0.29 15.90 -3.30
N ALA A 127 -0.72 15.74 -2.48
CA ALA A 127 -1.27 16.81 -1.64
C ALA A 127 -0.21 17.38 -0.68
N ALA A 128 0.59 16.50 -0.05
CA ALA A 128 1.68 16.92 0.82
C ALA A 128 2.74 17.75 0.06
N ALA A 129 3.11 17.34 -1.15
CA ALA A 129 4.03 18.09 -2.00
C ALA A 129 3.44 19.45 -2.42
N HIS A 130 2.19 19.47 -2.87
CA HIS A 130 1.50 20.69 -3.32
C HIS A 130 1.32 21.73 -2.19
N ARG A 131 1.11 21.29 -0.94
CA ARG A 131 1.06 22.20 0.22
C ARG A 131 2.39 22.91 0.47
N GLN A 132 3.51 22.25 0.15
CA GLN A 132 4.85 22.86 0.23
C GLN A 132 5.26 23.62 -1.04
N GLY A 133 4.34 23.82 -1.99
CA GLY A 133 4.60 24.50 -3.26
C GLY A 133 5.41 23.70 -4.27
N VAL A 134 5.58 22.39 -4.06
CA VAL A 134 6.35 21.50 -4.95
C VAL A 134 5.40 20.80 -5.92
N LEU A 135 5.69 20.90 -7.23
CA LEU A 135 5.02 20.15 -8.29
C LEU A 135 5.84 18.93 -8.66
N HIS A 136 5.16 17.82 -8.98
CA HIS A 136 5.85 16.58 -9.36
C HIS A 136 6.35 16.59 -10.82
N ARG A 137 5.54 17.05 -11.75
CA ARG A 137 5.83 17.26 -13.20
C ARG A 137 6.19 16.01 -14.01
N ASP A 138 6.30 14.84 -13.40
CA ASP A 138 6.65 13.57 -14.07
C ASP A 138 5.97 12.35 -13.43
N ILE A 139 4.66 12.47 -13.12
CA ILE A 139 3.88 11.35 -12.57
C ILE A 139 3.64 10.33 -13.67
N LYS A 140 4.15 9.11 -13.46
CA LYS A 140 4.00 7.94 -14.33
C LYS A 140 4.22 6.67 -13.51
N PRO A 141 3.82 5.48 -13.97
CA PRO A 141 3.95 4.24 -13.22
C PRO A 141 5.38 3.92 -12.76
N ALA A 142 6.39 4.28 -13.56
CA ALA A 142 7.80 4.08 -13.21
C ALA A 142 8.29 4.99 -12.06
N ASN A 143 7.59 6.10 -11.78
CA ASN A 143 7.93 7.07 -10.75
C ASN A 143 7.05 6.93 -9.49
N ALA A 144 6.45 5.77 -9.30
CA ALA A 144 5.75 5.41 -8.07
C ALA A 144 6.05 3.94 -7.72
N MET A 145 6.31 3.67 -6.46
CA MET A 145 6.60 2.31 -5.96
C MET A 145 5.52 1.85 -5.00
N LEU A 146 5.15 0.58 -5.12
CA LEU A 146 4.40 -0.16 -4.11
C LEU A 146 5.42 -0.91 -3.25
N THR A 147 5.45 -0.60 -1.95
CA THR A 147 6.34 -1.24 -0.98
C THR A 147 5.89 -2.67 -0.67
N GLU A 148 6.79 -3.48 -0.08
CA GLU A 148 6.45 -4.83 0.42
C GLU A 148 5.32 -4.79 1.47
N ASP A 149 5.19 -3.69 2.22
CA ASP A 149 4.14 -3.48 3.21
C ASP A 149 2.79 -3.01 2.60
N GLY A 150 2.72 -2.87 1.27
CA GLY A 150 1.52 -2.47 0.52
C GLY A 150 1.27 -0.96 0.47
N GLU A 151 2.19 -0.14 0.97
CA GLU A 151 2.14 1.31 0.85
C GLU A 151 2.65 1.78 -0.50
N VAL A 152 2.12 2.89 -1.02
CA VAL A 152 2.62 3.49 -2.25
C VAL A 152 3.41 4.76 -1.96
N LYS A 153 4.54 4.94 -2.65
CA LYS A 153 5.38 6.13 -2.53
C LYS A 153 5.64 6.77 -3.90
N LEU A 154 5.48 8.09 -3.98
CA LEU A 154 5.91 8.90 -5.11
C LEU A 154 7.44 9.04 -5.10
N LEU A 155 8.05 8.84 -6.27
CA LEU A 155 9.48 8.96 -6.52
C LEU A 155 9.74 10.16 -7.46
N ASP A 156 11.00 10.54 -7.61
CA ASP A 156 11.53 11.32 -8.73
C ASP A 156 10.70 12.56 -9.14
N PHE A 157 10.51 13.49 -8.22
CA PHE A 157 9.95 14.80 -8.54
C PHE A 157 10.82 15.46 -9.62
N GLY A 158 10.37 15.63 -10.82
CA GLY A 158 10.95 16.15 -12.06
C GLY A 158 12.27 16.94 -12.03
N LEU A 159 13.13 16.70 -11.05
CA LEU A 159 14.39 17.41 -10.81
C LEU A 159 15.35 17.36 -12.01
N ALA A 160 15.37 16.25 -12.75
CA ALA A 160 16.22 16.10 -13.92
C ALA A 160 15.81 17.07 -15.05
N LYS A 161 14.51 17.35 -15.20
CA LYS A 161 13.98 18.29 -16.20
C LYS A 161 14.43 19.74 -15.98
N LEU A 162 14.82 20.10 -14.75
CA LEU A 162 15.33 21.43 -14.42
C LEU A 162 16.77 21.66 -14.88
N LEU A 163 17.49 20.57 -15.09
CA LEU A 163 18.88 20.61 -15.59
C LEU A 163 18.93 20.60 -17.12
N GLU A 164 17.86 20.18 -17.78
CA GLU A 164 17.65 20.37 -19.21
C GLU A 164 17.18 21.83 -19.35
N GLY A 165 18.08 22.76 -19.72
CA GLY A 165 17.73 24.16 -19.97
C GLY A 165 16.56 24.27 -20.95
N PRO A 166 15.89 25.44 -21.08
CA PRO A 166 14.92 25.64 -22.13
C PRO A 166 15.59 25.23 -23.45
N ARG A 167 15.01 24.28 -24.18
CA ARG A 167 15.46 23.95 -25.53
C ARG A 167 15.41 25.26 -26.34
N MET A 168 16.58 25.92 -26.48
CA MET A 168 16.70 27.05 -27.35
C MET A 168 16.41 26.54 -28.77
N ALA A 169 15.31 27.01 -29.33
CA ALA A 169 15.20 27.06 -30.78
C ALA A 169 16.45 27.78 -31.30
N PRO A 170 17.05 27.38 -32.44
CA PRO A 170 18.17 28.07 -33.02
C PRO A 170 17.81 29.55 -33.19
N LEU A 171 18.63 30.44 -32.60
CA LEU A 171 18.59 31.86 -32.84
C LEU A 171 19.00 32.07 -34.32
N GLU A 172 17.99 32.17 -35.21
CA GLU A 172 18.03 32.81 -36.51
C GLU A 172 16.85 32.34 -37.38
N ALA A 173 15.64 32.86 -37.08
CA ALA A 173 14.58 32.95 -38.07
C ALA A 173 13.70 34.17 -37.75
N PRO A 174 13.32 35.01 -38.74
CA PRO A 174 12.53 36.21 -38.53
C PRO A 174 11.12 35.83 -38.06
N ALA A 175 10.54 36.65 -37.19
CA ALA A 175 9.23 36.53 -36.61
C ALA A 175 8.13 36.42 -37.70
N ARG A 176 7.76 35.21 -38.08
CA ARG A 176 6.49 34.84 -38.74
C ARG A 176 6.40 33.32 -38.84
N ALA A 177 5.57 32.74 -38.04
CA ALA A 177 5.06 31.39 -37.92
C ALA A 177 5.52 30.72 -36.61
N ALA A 178 4.54 30.21 -35.85
CA ALA A 178 4.81 29.28 -34.75
C ALA A 178 5.67 28.12 -35.29
N PRO A 179 6.67 27.63 -34.51
CA PRO A 179 7.47 26.50 -34.95
C PRO A 179 6.55 25.32 -35.25
N PRO A 180 6.81 24.57 -36.34
CA PRO A 180 6.04 23.37 -36.62
C PRO A 180 6.16 22.42 -35.43
N VAL A 181 5.02 22.01 -34.90
CA VAL A 181 4.93 20.99 -33.84
C VAL A 181 5.60 19.72 -34.41
N PRO A 182 6.60 19.11 -33.75
CA PRO A 182 7.21 17.89 -34.24
C PRO A 182 6.14 16.83 -34.41
N ALA A 183 6.15 16.12 -35.54
CA ALA A 183 5.26 15.00 -35.76
C ALA A 183 5.51 13.92 -34.68
N LEU A 184 4.47 13.22 -34.23
CA LEU A 184 4.58 12.11 -33.25
C LEU A 184 5.74 11.13 -33.58
N ARG A 185 6.07 10.95 -34.88
CA ARG A 185 7.21 10.15 -35.35
C ARG A 185 8.59 10.71 -34.95
N GLU A 186 8.76 12.02 -34.87
CA GLU A 186 10.03 12.64 -34.45
C GLU A 186 10.22 12.54 -32.92
N LEU A 187 9.13 12.34 -32.18
CA LEU A 187 9.14 12.05 -30.74
C LEU A 187 9.36 10.55 -30.46
N SER A 188 9.09 9.66 -31.43
CA SER A 188 9.22 8.19 -31.28
C SER A 188 10.62 7.67 -31.60
N ASP A 189 11.47 8.42 -32.28
CA ASP A 189 12.84 7.98 -32.63
C ASP A 189 13.86 8.06 -31.47
N ALA A 190 13.46 8.61 -30.32
CA ALA A 190 14.23 8.53 -29.09
C ALA A 190 13.57 7.47 -28.18
N GLU A 191 14.16 6.27 -28.09
CA GLU A 191 13.70 5.15 -27.26
C GLU A 191 13.38 5.54 -25.79
N ASP A 192 13.91 6.66 -25.32
CA ASP A 192 13.71 7.22 -23.99
C ASP A 192 12.52 8.20 -23.85
N LEU A 193 11.91 8.68 -24.96
CA LEU A 193 10.75 9.58 -24.95
C LEU A 193 9.40 8.85 -25.04
N MET A 194 9.39 7.58 -25.37
CA MET A 194 8.19 6.82 -25.71
C MET A 194 7.17 6.65 -24.57
N GLY A 195 7.54 6.85 -23.31
CA GLY A 195 6.63 6.64 -22.18
C GLY A 195 6.03 7.91 -21.57
N THR A 196 6.71 9.05 -21.59
CA THR A 196 6.32 10.24 -20.82
C THR A 196 5.13 11.02 -21.41
N PRO A 197 4.96 11.18 -22.74
CA PRO A 197 3.84 11.93 -23.32
C PRO A 197 2.47 11.34 -23.01
N LEU A 198 2.35 10.03 -22.80
CA LEU A 198 1.09 9.33 -22.53
C LEU A 198 0.41 9.78 -21.21
N TYR A 199 1.21 10.27 -20.25
CA TYR A 199 0.71 10.73 -18.95
C TYR A 199 0.69 12.25 -18.83
N MET A 200 1.23 12.96 -19.83
CA MET A 200 1.39 14.41 -19.77
C MET A 200 0.04 15.11 -19.98
N ALA A 201 -0.23 16.15 -19.21
CA ALA A 201 -1.44 16.94 -19.36
C ALA A 201 -1.47 17.69 -20.71
N PRO A 202 -2.65 17.94 -21.31
CA PRO A 202 -2.78 18.62 -22.60
C PRO A 202 -2.05 19.97 -22.66
N GLU A 203 -2.19 20.78 -21.62
CA GLU A 203 -1.51 22.08 -21.50
C GLU A 203 0.02 21.93 -21.47
N ALA A 204 0.53 20.93 -20.75
CA ALA A 204 1.97 20.68 -20.70
C ALA A 204 2.53 20.18 -22.04
N LEU A 205 1.75 19.40 -22.80
CA LEU A 205 2.10 19.00 -24.17
C LEU A 205 2.15 20.21 -25.14
N ARG A 206 1.33 21.24 -24.92
CA ARG A 206 1.39 22.50 -25.66
C ARG A 206 2.53 23.43 -25.23
N GLY A 207 3.34 23.00 -24.25
CA GLY A 207 4.45 23.81 -23.71
C GLY A 207 4.02 24.88 -22.70
N GLU A 208 2.77 24.84 -22.25
CA GLU A 208 2.29 25.72 -21.18
C GLU A 208 2.88 25.31 -19.82
N PRO A 209 3.01 26.23 -18.85
CA PRO A 209 3.54 25.91 -17.53
C PRO A 209 2.73 24.84 -16.81
N SER A 210 3.38 23.79 -16.32
CA SER A 210 2.73 22.78 -15.48
C SER A 210 2.21 23.39 -14.18
N THR A 211 1.03 22.95 -13.76
CA THR A 211 0.35 23.39 -12.56
C THR A 211 0.02 22.18 -11.64
N ARG A 212 -0.57 22.43 -10.47
CA ARG A 212 -1.13 21.35 -9.62
C ARG A 212 -2.16 20.51 -10.38
N ARG A 213 -2.93 21.12 -11.27
CA ARG A 213 -3.93 20.43 -12.09
C ARG A 213 -3.31 19.58 -13.20
N SER A 214 -2.12 19.93 -13.67
CA SER A 214 -1.35 19.08 -14.59
C SER A 214 -0.88 17.80 -13.91
N ASP A 215 -0.41 17.88 -12.66
CA ASP A 215 -0.05 16.70 -11.87
C ASP A 215 -1.27 15.80 -11.60
N LEU A 216 -2.46 16.39 -11.35
CA LEU A 216 -3.70 15.64 -11.17
C LEU A 216 -4.14 14.90 -12.45
N TYR A 217 -3.92 15.50 -13.64
CA TYR A 217 -4.13 14.80 -14.90
C TYR A 217 -3.21 13.59 -15.04
N SER A 218 -1.92 13.77 -14.77
CA SER A 218 -0.94 12.68 -14.84
C SER A 218 -1.26 11.56 -13.85
N LEU A 219 -1.71 11.90 -12.65
CA LEU A 219 -2.22 10.93 -11.68
C LEU A 219 -3.45 10.18 -12.23
N GLY A 220 -4.43 10.88 -12.80
CA GLY A 220 -5.58 10.27 -13.46
C GLY A 220 -5.18 9.29 -14.58
N ALA A 221 -4.15 9.62 -15.37
CA ALA A 221 -3.65 8.76 -16.42
C ALA A 221 -3.01 7.47 -15.87
N VAL A 222 -2.27 7.57 -14.77
CA VAL A 222 -1.73 6.39 -14.07
C VAL A 222 -2.87 5.51 -13.55
N LEU A 223 -3.87 6.08 -12.88
CA LEU A 223 -5.00 5.32 -12.32
C LEU A 223 -5.81 4.62 -13.42
N TYR A 224 -6.04 5.31 -14.54
CA TYR A 224 -6.67 4.73 -15.70
C TYR A 224 -5.91 3.50 -16.21
N GLU A 225 -4.59 3.63 -16.40
CA GLU A 225 -3.75 2.52 -16.88
C GLU A 225 -3.72 1.35 -15.91
N LEU A 226 -3.64 1.60 -14.62
CA LEU A 226 -3.67 0.52 -13.62
C LEU A 226 -4.96 -0.31 -13.70
N CYS A 227 -6.10 0.32 -14.00
CA CYS A 227 -7.39 -0.36 -14.19
C CYS A 227 -7.56 -0.98 -15.56
N ALA A 228 -7.22 -0.24 -16.64
CA ALA A 228 -7.49 -0.66 -18.01
C ALA A 228 -6.36 -1.49 -18.64
N GLY A 229 -5.17 -1.52 -18.02
CA GLY A 229 -3.98 -2.19 -18.55
C GLY A 229 -3.24 -1.39 -19.62
N ILE A 230 -3.79 -0.28 -20.08
CA ILE A 230 -3.25 0.60 -21.12
C ILE A 230 -3.43 2.06 -20.73
N ALA A 231 -2.50 2.94 -21.15
CA ALA A 231 -2.61 4.37 -20.91
C ALA A 231 -3.78 5.01 -21.70
N PRO A 232 -4.38 6.11 -21.20
CA PRO A 232 -5.59 6.71 -21.80
C PRO A 232 -5.48 7.06 -23.27
N ARG A 233 -4.28 7.49 -23.72
CA ARG A 233 -4.01 7.91 -25.11
C ARG A 233 -3.31 6.86 -25.96
N GLN A 234 -3.03 5.69 -25.41
CA GLN A 234 -2.25 4.65 -26.10
C GLN A 234 -2.97 4.04 -27.31
N THR A 235 -4.30 4.16 -27.35
CA THR A 235 -5.13 3.60 -28.44
C THR A 235 -5.56 4.64 -29.47
N LEU A 236 -5.11 5.89 -29.33
CA LEU A 236 -5.40 6.92 -30.32
C LEU A 236 -4.58 6.69 -31.59
N ASP A 237 -5.13 7.11 -32.74
CA ASP A 237 -4.48 6.96 -34.03
C ASP A 237 -3.15 7.76 -34.05
N GLU A 238 -2.04 7.05 -34.31
CA GLU A 238 -0.71 7.66 -34.44
C GLU A 238 -0.58 8.62 -35.62
N GLN A 239 -1.50 8.55 -36.58
CA GLN A 239 -1.56 9.48 -37.73
C GLN A 239 -2.32 10.77 -37.41
N MET A 240 -2.96 10.85 -36.24
CA MET A 240 -3.67 12.05 -35.81
C MET A 240 -2.71 13.23 -35.63
N PRO A 241 -3.06 14.45 -36.06
CA PRO A 241 -2.26 15.65 -35.77
C PRO A 241 -2.01 15.78 -34.26
N PHE A 242 -0.79 16.17 -33.86
CA PHE A 242 -0.38 16.25 -32.47
C PHE A 242 -1.33 17.07 -31.60
N GLU A 243 -1.83 18.20 -32.08
CA GLU A 243 -2.79 19.05 -31.36
C GLU A 243 -4.12 18.33 -31.09
N ALA A 244 -4.60 17.59 -32.08
CA ALA A 244 -5.82 16.78 -31.97
C ALA A 244 -5.60 15.61 -30.99
N TRP A 245 -4.45 14.92 -31.11
CA TRP A 245 -4.05 13.85 -30.19
C TRP A 245 -3.89 14.36 -28.75
N ALA A 246 -3.25 15.51 -28.55
CA ALA A 246 -3.06 16.12 -27.24
C ALA A 246 -4.38 16.53 -26.57
N SER A 247 -5.38 16.91 -27.38
CA SER A 247 -6.70 17.38 -26.92
C SER A 247 -7.79 16.29 -26.98
N ALA A 248 -7.46 15.08 -27.45
CA ALA A 248 -8.41 14.00 -27.53
C ALA A 248 -8.84 13.52 -26.12
N GLU A 249 -10.13 13.35 -25.96
CA GLU A 249 -10.67 12.74 -24.74
C GLU A 249 -10.39 11.23 -24.76
N PRO A 250 -9.94 10.65 -23.63
CA PRO A 250 -9.72 9.22 -23.53
C PRO A 250 -11.05 8.46 -23.54
N THR A 251 -11.03 7.21 -24.01
CA THR A 251 -12.18 6.30 -23.87
C THR A 251 -12.59 6.21 -22.39
N PRO A 252 -13.87 6.38 -22.05
CA PRO A 252 -14.35 6.27 -20.68
C PRO A 252 -13.95 4.95 -20.03
N LEU A 253 -13.50 4.99 -18.78
CA LEU A 253 -13.01 3.80 -18.06
C LEU A 253 -14.06 2.66 -17.98
N PRO A 254 -15.39 2.91 -17.81
CA PRO A 254 -16.39 1.84 -17.78
C PRO A 254 -16.56 1.08 -19.13
N GLU A 255 -16.16 1.67 -20.24
CA GLU A 255 -16.16 0.98 -21.53
C GLU A 255 -15.01 -0.04 -21.66
N ARG A 256 -13.96 0.13 -20.85
CA ARG A 256 -12.78 -0.74 -20.83
C ARG A 256 -12.79 -1.76 -19.70
N VAL A 257 -13.36 -1.40 -18.56
CA VAL A 257 -13.36 -2.20 -17.33
C VAL A 257 -14.79 -2.38 -16.86
N LYS A 258 -15.33 -3.60 -17.04
CA LYS A 258 -16.76 -3.89 -16.80
C LYS A 258 -17.20 -3.72 -15.35
N ASP A 259 -16.33 -4.03 -14.39
CA ASP A 259 -16.67 -4.09 -12.96
C ASP A 259 -16.10 -2.90 -12.17
N VAL A 260 -15.76 -1.79 -12.88
CA VAL A 260 -15.28 -0.59 -12.20
C VAL A 260 -16.46 0.14 -11.53
N ASP A 261 -16.27 0.57 -10.29
CA ASP A 261 -17.24 1.41 -9.59
C ASP A 261 -17.48 2.71 -10.40
N PRO A 262 -18.73 3.01 -10.79
CA PRO A 262 -19.03 4.21 -11.58
C PRO A 262 -18.56 5.51 -10.94
N ARG A 263 -18.54 5.59 -9.61
CA ARG A 263 -18.06 6.77 -8.86
C ARG A 263 -16.53 6.87 -8.94
N PHE A 264 -15.80 5.76 -8.81
CA PHE A 264 -14.37 5.75 -9.02
C PHE A 264 -14.01 6.14 -10.46
N ALA A 265 -14.73 5.57 -11.44
CA ALA A 265 -14.56 5.93 -12.84
C ALA A 265 -14.81 7.44 -13.08
N ALA A 266 -15.82 8.03 -12.44
CA ALA A 266 -16.10 9.46 -12.52
C ALA A 266 -14.96 10.32 -11.94
N LEU A 267 -14.33 9.91 -10.82
CA LEU A 267 -13.17 10.61 -10.25
C LEU A 267 -11.98 10.58 -11.23
N VAL A 268 -11.68 9.41 -11.83
CA VAL A 268 -10.60 9.27 -12.82
C VAL A 268 -10.92 10.12 -14.07
N THR A 269 -12.14 10.08 -14.59
CA THR A 269 -12.57 10.90 -15.72
C THR A 269 -12.41 12.39 -15.42
N ARG A 270 -12.79 12.84 -14.23
CA ARG A 270 -12.60 14.24 -13.80
C ARG A 270 -11.14 14.64 -13.78
N CYS A 271 -10.23 13.79 -13.33
CA CYS A 271 -8.80 14.05 -13.42
C CYS A 271 -8.31 14.20 -14.87
N LEU A 272 -8.86 13.41 -15.80
CA LEU A 272 -8.45 13.35 -17.21
C LEU A 272 -9.12 14.40 -18.09
N HIS A 273 -9.91 15.32 -17.53
CA HIS A 273 -10.54 16.36 -18.32
C HIS A 273 -9.50 17.22 -19.06
N THR A 274 -9.74 17.53 -20.33
CA THR A 274 -8.81 18.31 -21.16
C THR A 274 -8.64 19.73 -20.64
N GLU A 275 -9.72 20.36 -20.15
CA GLU A 275 -9.70 21.69 -19.54
C GLU A 275 -9.28 21.59 -18.06
N PRO A 276 -8.18 22.24 -17.64
CA PRO A 276 -7.70 22.16 -16.26
C PRO A 276 -8.71 22.61 -15.20
N GLU A 277 -9.57 23.59 -15.54
CA GLU A 277 -10.57 24.16 -14.62
C GLU A 277 -11.66 23.16 -14.23
N ARG A 278 -11.93 22.17 -15.08
CA ARG A 278 -12.92 21.11 -14.80
C ARG A 278 -12.36 19.95 -14.00
N ARG A 279 -11.05 19.90 -13.80
CA ARG A 279 -10.40 18.92 -12.91
C ARG A 279 -10.65 19.29 -11.45
N PHE A 280 -10.11 18.46 -10.53
CA PHE A 280 -10.05 18.84 -9.13
C PHE A 280 -9.19 20.09 -8.94
N ALA A 281 -9.59 20.99 -8.03
CA ALA A 281 -8.84 22.20 -7.76
C ALA A 281 -7.51 21.92 -7.03
N SER A 282 -7.47 20.84 -6.25
CA SER A 282 -6.29 20.41 -5.49
C SER A 282 -6.25 18.89 -5.31
N ALA A 283 -5.07 18.38 -4.94
CA ALA A 283 -4.91 16.99 -4.54
C ALA A 283 -5.64 16.69 -3.21
N ASP A 284 -5.84 17.68 -2.35
CA ASP A 284 -6.64 17.53 -1.12
C ASP A 284 -8.11 17.27 -1.44
N GLU A 285 -8.69 17.94 -2.45
CA GLU A 285 -10.06 17.69 -2.92
C GLU A 285 -10.20 16.27 -3.48
N LEU A 286 -9.22 15.81 -4.28
CA LEU A 286 -9.20 14.44 -4.78
C LEU A 286 -9.07 13.42 -3.64
N CYS A 287 -8.20 13.67 -2.64
CA CYS A 287 -8.07 12.83 -1.45
C CYS A 287 -9.40 12.70 -0.71
N ALA A 288 -10.12 13.80 -0.51
CA ALA A 288 -11.42 13.79 0.17
C ALA A 288 -12.42 12.90 -0.60
N ALA A 289 -12.52 13.06 -1.93
CA ALA A 289 -13.42 12.27 -2.77
C ALA A 289 -13.07 10.77 -2.78
N LEU A 290 -11.78 10.41 -2.86
CA LEU A 290 -11.31 9.03 -2.81
C LEU A 290 -11.53 8.41 -1.41
N SER A 291 -11.32 9.18 -0.33
CA SER A 291 -11.55 8.72 1.04
C SER A 291 -13.02 8.47 1.30
N GLU A 292 -13.90 9.33 0.79
CA GLU A 292 -15.35 9.17 0.88
C GLU A 292 -15.81 7.90 0.15
N LEU A 293 -15.35 7.71 -1.09
CA LEU A 293 -15.66 6.51 -1.86
C LEU A 293 -15.17 5.23 -1.16
N LYS A 294 -13.98 5.27 -0.57
CA LYS A 294 -13.44 4.16 0.20
C LYS A 294 -14.27 3.89 1.44
N ARG A 295 -14.65 4.93 2.19
CA ARG A 295 -15.50 4.85 3.38
C ARG A 295 -16.86 4.22 3.08
N GLU A 296 -17.52 4.64 2.00
CA GLU A 296 -18.82 4.10 1.59
C GLU A 296 -18.74 2.62 1.16
N ARG A 297 -17.64 2.22 0.52
CA ARG A 297 -17.40 0.81 0.18
C ARG A 297 -17.06 -0.06 1.38
N GLU A 298 -16.45 0.51 2.40
CA GLU A 298 -16.11 -0.15 3.65
C GLU A 298 -17.30 -0.18 4.61
N GLN A 299 -18.35 0.62 4.36
CA GLN A 299 -19.62 0.46 5.05
C GLN A 299 -20.19 -0.92 4.70
N PRO A 300 -20.53 -1.75 5.70
CA PRO A 300 -21.19 -3.02 5.43
C PRO A 300 -22.47 -2.75 4.61
N PRO A 301 -22.84 -3.65 3.66
CA PRO A 301 -24.13 -3.55 3.02
C PRO A 301 -25.21 -3.40 4.10
N GLU A 302 -26.25 -2.61 3.82
CA GLU A 302 -27.39 -2.36 4.71
C GLU A 302 -27.94 -3.68 5.27
N GLY A 303 -27.23 -4.25 6.24
CA GLY A 303 -27.69 -5.25 7.15
C GLY A 303 -28.27 -4.52 8.35
N GLU A 304 -29.27 -5.06 8.97
CA GLU A 304 -29.86 -4.52 10.19
C GLU A 304 -28.77 -4.05 11.14
N VAL A 305 -28.68 -2.73 11.34
CA VAL A 305 -27.75 -2.15 12.31
C VAL A 305 -28.19 -2.70 13.67
N PRO A 306 -27.34 -3.41 14.41
CA PRO A 306 -27.75 -4.00 15.69
C PRO A 306 -28.31 -2.92 16.59
N GLU A 307 -29.47 -3.19 17.22
CA GLU A 307 -30.00 -2.30 18.22
C GLU A 307 -29.09 -2.28 19.45
N GLY A 308 -28.81 -1.11 20.01
CA GLY A 308 -28.06 -0.97 21.24
C GLY A 308 -26.91 0.04 21.14
N ASN A 309 -26.07 0.07 22.17
CA ASN A 309 -24.91 0.98 22.21
C ASN A 309 -23.86 0.56 21.16
N PRO A 310 -23.53 1.45 20.19
CA PRO A 310 -22.53 1.16 19.16
C PRO A 310 -21.10 1.07 19.72
N TYR A 311 -20.89 1.54 20.95
CA TYR A 311 -19.60 1.50 21.64
C TYR A 311 -19.59 0.37 22.66
N ARG A 312 -18.60 -0.52 22.56
CA ARG A 312 -18.50 -1.77 23.30
C ARG A 312 -17.74 -1.67 24.63
N GLY A 313 -17.13 -0.51 24.89
CA GLY A 313 -16.26 -0.32 26.05
C GLY A 313 -15.05 -1.25 26.03
N LEU A 314 -14.87 -2.04 27.08
CA LEU A 314 -13.76 -3.01 27.21
C LEU A 314 -14.00 -4.34 26.47
N ARG A 315 -15.19 -4.57 25.92
CA ARG A 315 -15.53 -5.81 25.22
C ARG A 315 -15.03 -5.77 23.78
N PRO A 316 -14.52 -6.89 23.22
CA PRO A 316 -14.17 -6.94 21.82
C PRO A 316 -15.42 -6.78 20.93
N PHE A 317 -15.24 -6.25 19.73
CA PHE A 317 -16.21 -6.34 18.67
C PHE A 317 -16.24 -7.77 18.15
N GLU A 318 -17.43 -8.36 18.10
CA GLU A 318 -17.70 -9.68 17.50
C GLU A 318 -18.20 -9.51 16.05
N ALA A 319 -18.36 -10.61 15.32
CA ALA A 319 -18.82 -10.60 13.92
C ALA A 319 -20.17 -9.86 13.74
N GLU A 320 -21.08 -9.98 14.68
CA GLU A 320 -22.39 -9.31 14.71
C GLU A 320 -22.28 -7.79 14.88
N HIS A 321 -21.16 -7.29 15.43
CA HIS A 321 -20.87 -5.87 15.62
C HIS A 321 -20.05 -5.27 14.48
N ARG A 322 -19.85 -6.00 13.38
CA ARG A 322 -19.07 -5.57 12.23
C ARG A 322 -19.51 -4.20 11.68
N ALA A 323 -20.82 -3.89 11.74
CA ALA A 323 -21.38 -2.62 11.31
C ALA A 323 -20.86 -1.42 12.13
N PHE A 324 -20.33 -1.65 13.32
CA PHE A 324 -19.75 -0.62 14.20
C PHE A 324 -18.22 -0.66 14.25
N PHE A 325 -17.57 -1.52 13.46
CA PHE A 325 -16.12 -1.71 13.48
C PHE A 325 -15.44 -0.86 12.41
N PHE A 326 -14.96 0.32 12.81
CA PHE A 326 -14.33 1.32 11.94
C PHE A 326 -12.86 1.55 12.27
N GLY A 327 -12.12 2.15 11.33
CA GLY A 327 -10.76 2.65 11.53
C GLY A 327 -9.64 1.60 11.41
N ARG A 328 -9.95 0.34 11.00
CA ARG A 328 -8.98 -0.77 10.91
C ARG A 328 -9.00 -1.51 9.57
N SER A 329 -9.59 -0.93 8.54
CA SER A 329 -9.73 -1.60 7.24
C SER A 329 -8.39 -1.97 6.61
N MET A 330 -7.37 -1.11 6.75
CA MET A 330 -6.02 -1.36 6.23
C MET A 330 -5.38 -2.56 6.91
N GLU A 331 -5.53 -2.65 8.24
CA GLU A 331 -4.98 -3.75 9.03
C GLU A 331 -5.71 -5.06 8.75
N VAL A 332 -7.04 -5.00 8.54
CA VAL A 332 -7.83 -6.18 8.12
C VAL A 332 -7.31 -6.72 6.80
N GLU A 333 -7.15 -5.86 5.77
CA GLU A 333 -6.63 -6.28 4.48
C GLU A 333 -5.19 -6.80 4.58
N ALA A 334 -4.32 -6.17 5.37
CA ALA A 334 -2.96 -6.62 5.57
C ALA A 334 -2.88 -8.02 6.21
N VAL A 335 -3.77 -8.32 7.17
CA VAL A 335 -3.87 -9.66 7.78
C VAL A 335 -4.43 -10.66 6.77
N LEU A 336 -5.43 -10.29 5.97
CA LEU A 336 -5.99 -11.16 4.91
C LEU A 336 -4.94 -11.49 3.84
N GLU A 337 -4.14 -10.51 3.39
CA GLU A 337 -3.04 -10.75 2.46
C GLU A 337 -2.01 -11.72 3.02
N ARG A 338 -1.64 -11.57 4.30
CA ARG A 338 -0.74 -12.53 4.94
C ARG A 338 -1.35 -13.93 5.03
N LEU A 339 -2.65 -14.05 5.36
CA LEU A 339 -3.35 -15.35 5.39
C LEU A 339 -3.47 -16.00 4.01
N ARG A 340 -3.46 -15.21 2.92
CA ARG A 340 -3.36 -15.77 1.54
C ARG A 340 -1.99 -16.36 1.26
N ALA A 341 -0.94 -15.68 1.71
CA ALA A 341 0.45 -16.06 1.46
C ALA A 341 0.97 -17.13 2.42
N GLU A 342 0.65 -17.01 3.71
CA GLU A 342 1.22 -17.81 4.79
C GLU A 342 0.15 -18.69 5.46
N PRO A 343 0.49 -19.93 5.84
CA PRO A 343 -0.44 -20.83 6.51
C PRO A 343 -0.74 -20.44 7.96
N LEU A 344 0.15 -19.67 8.60
CA LEU A 344 0.03 -19.21 9.97
C LEU A 344 0.33 -17.69 10.03
N VAL A 345 -0.54 -16.94 10.71
CA VAL A 345 -0.36 -15.51 10.96
C VAL A 345 -0.53 -15.22 12.46
N LEU A 346 0.40 -14.49 13.04
CA LEU A 346 0.41 -14.08 14.43
C LEU A 346 0.23 -12.57 14.55
N VAL A 347 -0.91 -12.11 15.02
CA VAL A 347 -1.20 -10.70 15.31
C VAL A 347 -0.74 -10.38 16.73
N THR A 348 0.24 -9.49 16.86
CA THR A 348 0.76 -9.05 18.16
C THR A 348 0.62 -7.53 18.32
N GLY A 349 0.73 -7.05 19.53
CA GLY A 349 0.67 -5.63 19.91
C GLY A 349 0.28 -5.45 21.36
N ASP A 350 0.26 -4.21 21.80
CA ASP A 350 -0.02 -3.85 23.19
C ASP A 350 -1.40 -4.31 23.66
N SER A 351 -1.59 -4.35 24.98
CA SER A 351 -2.91 -4.62 25.56
C SER A 351 -3.88 -3.48 25.19
N GLY A 352 -5.12 -3.83 24.82
CA GLY A 352 -6.13 -2.83 24.45
C GLY A 352 -5.99 -2.23 23.05
N VAL A 353 -4.99 -2.61 22.23
CA VAL A 353 -4.81 -2.08 20.86
C VAL A 353 -5.89 -2.55 19.86
N GLY A 354 -6.75 -3.51 20.27
CA GLY A 354 -7.87 -3.99 19.45
C GLY A 354 -7.60 -5.27 18.65
N LYS A 355 -6.62 -6.12 19.03
CA LYS A 355 -6.28 -7.38 18.33
C LYS A 355 -7.48 -8.32 18.15
N SER A 356 -8.17 -8.62 19.23
CA SER A 356 -9.35 -9.51 19.21
C SER A 356 -10.47 -8.94 18.36
N SER A 357 -10.74 -7.64 18.46
CA SER A 357 -11.76 -6.96 17.63
C SER A 357 -11.39 -6.97 16.15
N LEU A 358 -10.10 -6.71 15.82
CA LEU A 358 -9.60 -6.80 14.45
C LEU A 358 -9.86 -8.18 13.84
N CYS A 359 -9.55 -9.23 14.58
CA CYS A 359 -9.76 -10.60 14.10
C CYS A 359 -11.26 -10.94 14.04
N ARG A 360 -12.01 -10.75 15.12
CA ARG A 360 -13.39 -11.23 15.26
C ARG A 360 -14.38 -10.44 14.41
N ALA A 361 -14.31 -9.10 14.40
CA ALA A 361 -15.22 -8.26 13.63
C ALA A 361 -14.69 -7.92 12.21
N GLY A 362 -13.36 -7.88 12.02
CA GLY A 362 -12.77 -7.53 10.75
C GLY A 362 -12.41 -8.74 9.88
N VAL A 363 -11.52 -9.62 10.34
CA VAL A 363 -10.91 -10.67 9.51
C VAL A 363 -11.84 -11.88 9.34
N LEU A 364 -12.38 -12.44 10.42
CA LEU A 364 -13.18 -13.68 10.36
C LEU A 364 -14.41 -13.57 9.44
N PRO A 365 -15.22 -12.48 9.49
CA PRO A 365 -16.36 -12.33 8.59
C PRO A 365 -15.93 -12.30 7.11
N ARG A 366 -14.84 -11.59 6.78
CA ARG A 366 -14.32 -11.50 5.43
C ARG A 366 -13.80 -12.84 4.89
N VAL A 367 -13.18 -13.64 5.76
CA VAL A 367 -12.75 -15.00 5.42
C VAL A 367 -13.94 -15.91 5.15
N ALA A 368 -15.01 -15.82 5.94
CA ALA A 368 -16.25 -16.57 5.71
C ALA A 368 -16.92 -16.17 4.37
N GLU A 369 -16.81 -14.92 3.96
CA GLU A 369 -17.26 -14.37 2.66
C GLU A 369 -16.35 -14.75 1.48
N GLY A 370 -15.25 -15.48 1.69
CA GLY A 370 -14.37 -15.97 0.63
C GLY A 370 -13.17 -15.05 0.31
N ALA A 371 -12.80 -14.12 1.22
CA ALA A 371 -11.70 -13.19 1.00
C ALA A 371 -10.32 -13.85 0.80
N LEU A 372 -10.13 -15.13 1.15
CA LEU A 372 -8.85 -15.83 0.95
C LEU A 372 -8.68 -16.46 -0.45
N GLY A 373 -9.64 -16.31 -1.34
CA GLY A 373 -9.51 -16.72 -2.75
C GLY A 373 -10.83 -17.12 -3.38
N PRO A 374 -10.97 -16.95 -4.71
CA PRO A 374 -12.21 -17.25 -5.41
C PRO A 374 -12.58 -18.75 -5.32
N GLY A 375 -13.82 -19.04 -4.99
CA GLY A 375 -14.36 -20.42 -4.93
C GLY A 375 -13.93 -21.23 -3.71
N ARG A 376 -13.26 -20.63 -2.73
CA ARG A 376 -12.90 -21.30 -1.47
C ARG A 376 -13.65 -20.67 -0.30
N HIS A 377 -14.56 -21.43 0.28
CA HIS A 377 -15.20 -21.06 1.54
C HIS A 377 -14.41 -21.66 2.70
N TYR A 378 -14.08 -20.84 3.68
CA TYR A 378 -13.37 -21.26 4.89
C TYR A 378 -14.36 -21.35 6.05
N ARG A 379 -14.36 -22.50 6.72
CA ARG A 379 -15.01 -22.66 8.00
C ARG A 379 -14.12 -22.05 9.08
N THR A 380 -14.67 -21.19 9.92
CA THR A 380 -13.92 -20.58 11.01
C THR A 380 -14.14 -21.34 12.32
N LEU A 381 -13.05 -21.71 12.97
CA LEU A 381 -13.02 -22.30 14.30
C LEU A 381 -12.34 -21.31 15.23
N SER A 382 -12.98 -20.95 16.33
CA SER A 382 -12.42 -20.00 17.29
C SER A 382 -12.27 -20.63 18.67
N LEU A 383 -11.13 -20.40 19.31
CA LEU A 383 -10.88 -20.83 20.66
C LEU A 383 -10.03 -19.82 21.45
N ILE A 384 -10.13 -19.89 22.76
CA ILE A 384 -9.22 -19.27 23.72
C ILE A 384 -8.58 -20.41 24.51
N PRO A 385 -7.25 -20.44 24.72
CA PRO A 385 -6.58 -21.58 25.38
C PRO A 385 -7.13 -21.89 26.77
N GLY A 386 -7.34 -20.87 27.60
CA GLY A 386 -7.88 -21.04 28.94
C GLY A 386 -7.00 -21.88 29.88
N ALA A 387 -7.59 -22.41 30.94
CA ALA A 387 -6.90 -23.24 31.91
C ALA A 387 -6.51 -24.64 31.38
N ARG A 388 -7.19 -25.12 30.30
CA ARG A 388 -6.95 -26.43 29.67
C ARG A 388 -6.77 -26.28 28.16
N PRO A 389 -5.60 -25.80 27.69
CA PRO A 389 -5.36 -25.51 26.29
C PRO A 389 -5.62 -26.67 25.33
N LEU A 390 -5.16 -27.89 25.68
CA LEU A 390 -5.33 -29.08 24.84
C LEU A 390 -6.81 -29.48 24.70
N ALA A 391 -7.58 -29.38 25.79
CA ALA A 391 -9.02 -29.64 25.74
C ALA A 391 -9.74 -28.60 24.87
N ALA A 392 -9.38 -27.31 24.98
CA ALA A 392 -9.94 -26.26 24.15
C ALA A 392 -9.65 -26.49 22.65
N LEU A 393 -8.43 -26.91 22.29
CA LEU A 393 -8.05 -27.21 20.90
C LEU A 393 -8.79 -28.46 20.38
N ALA A 394 -8.89 -29.53 21.19
CA ALA A 394 -9.61 -30.73 20.84
C ALA A 394 -11.10 -30.42 20.57
N SER A 395 -11.75 -29.70 21.49
CA SER A 395 -13.16 -29.32 21.34
C SER A 395 -13.41 -28.41 20.12
N ALA A 396 -12.54 -27.45 19.86
CA ALA A 396 -12.66 -26.60 18.67
C ALA A 396 -12.62 -27.41 17.36
N THR A 397 -11.84 -28.49 17.33
CA THR A 397 -11.69 -29.36 16.16
C THR A 397 -12.74 -30.44 16.03
N GLU A 398 -13.55 -30.71 17.07
CA GLU A 398 -14.66 -31.68 17.03
C GLU A 398 -15.65 -31.39 15.88
N SER A 399 -15.89 -30.12 15.60
CA SER A 399 -16.79 -29.71 14.52
C SER A 399 -16.29 -30.08 13.11
N LEU A 400 -15.02 -30.48 12.96
CA LEU A 400 -14.42 -30.96 11.71
C LEU A 400 -14.59 -32.48 11.54
N LEU A 401 -14.98 -33.19 12.60
CA LEU A 401 -15.15 -34.62 12.61
C LEU A 401 -16.58 -35.02 12.14
N GLU A 402 -16.75 -36.23 11.62
CA GLU A 402 -18.06 -36.77 11.35
C GLU A 402 -18.82 -37.01 12.65
N LYS A 403 -20.17 -36.91 12.59
CA LYS A 403 -21.02 -36.95 13.79
C LYS A 403 -20.73 -38.17 14.65
N GLY A 404 -20.27 -37.94 15.88
CA GLY A 404 -20.12 -38.94 16.94
C GLY A 404 -18.69 -39.34 17.29
N GLU A 405 -17.67 -38.83 16.60
CA GLU A 405 -16.27 -39.07 16.92
C GLU A 405 -15.67 -37.83 17.57
N ALA A 406 -15.26 -37.90 18.83
CA ALA A 406 -14.43 -36.88 19.49
C ALA A 406 -13.01 -37.42 19.64
N LEU A 407 -12.00 -36.65 19.17
CA LEU A 407 -10.61 -37.02 19.39
C LEU A 407 -10.19 -36.64 20.82
N PRO A 408 -9.61 -37.59 21.59
CA PRO A 408 -9.20 -37.30 22.96
C PRO A 408 -8.11 -36.23 23.01
N SER A 409 -8.23 -35.23 23.89
CA SER A 409 -7.19 -34.24 24.16
C SER A 409 -5.87 -34.89 24.60
N GLU A 410 -5.93 -36.09 25.19
CA GLU A 410 -4.76 -36.90 25.54
C GLU A 410 -3.91 -37.27 24.31
N LEU A 411 -4.54 -37.49 23.16
CA LEU A 411 -3.80 -37.75 21.92
C LEU A 411 -2.99 -36.54 21.46
N LEU A 412 -3.52 -35.32 21.64
CA LEU A 412 -2.75 -34.09 21.41
C LEU A 412 -1.53 -33.98 22.31
N ARG A 413 -1.64 -34.44 23.57
CA ARG A 413 -0.57 -34.41 24.56
C ARG A 413 0.52 -35.43 24.25
N THR A 414 0.16 -36.62 23.82
CA THR A 414 1.07 -37.77 23.65
C THR A 414 1.63 -37.85 22.22
N ASP A 415 0.82 -37.59 21.21
CA ASP A 415 1.21 -37.59 19.80
C ASP A 415 0.39 -36.58 18.98
N PRO A 416 0.78 -35.29 18.97
CA PRO A 416 0.09 -34.27 18.17
C PRO A 416 0.01 -34.61 16.68
N ARG A 417 0.99 -35.40 16.17
CA ARG A 417 0.99 -35.83 14.76
C ARG A 417 -0.10 -36.87 14.48
N ALA A 418 -0.33 -37.78 15.42
CA ALA A 418 -1.40 -38.76 15.29
C ALA A 418 -2.77 -38.08 15.35
N PHE A 419 -2.95 -37.08 16.23
CA PHE A 419 -4.18 -36.28 16.29
C PHE A 419 -4.49 -35.61 14.96
N VAL A 420 -3.51 -34.94 14.36
CA VAL A 420 -3.66 -34.24 13.08
C VAL A 420 -3.91 -35.22 11.91
N ARG A 421 -3.25 -36.39 11.92
CA ARG A 421 -3.53 -37.46 10.91
C ARG A 421 -4.97 -37.98 10.99
N GLU A 422 -5.47 -38.16 12.20
CA GLU A 422 -6.83 -38.64 12.39
C GLU A 422 -7.87 -37.60 11.96
N LEU A 423 -7.60 -36.34 12.28
CA LEU A 423 -8.43 -35.21 11.81
C LEU A 423 -8.49 -35.13 10.27
N LEU A 424 -7.35 -35.37 9.59
CA LEU A 424 -7.28 -35.40 8.12
C LEU A 424 -8.10 -36.53 7.50
N ARG A 425 -8.17 -37.67 8.17
CA ARG A 425 -8.89 -38.86 7.69
C ARG A 425 -10.38 -38.61 7.61
N THR A 426 -10.91 -37.74 8.48
CA THR A 426 -12.32 -37.41 8.61
C THR A 426 -12.73 -36.14 7.85
N GLN A 427 -11.79 -35.31 7.42
CA GLN A 427 -12.08 -34.08 6.68
C GLN A 427 -12.44 -34.36 5.21
N GLY A 428 -13.63 -33.95 4.79
CA GLY A 428 -14.05 -33.95 3.38
C GLY A 428 -13.22 -32.91 2.57
N ARG A 429 -12.89 -33.23 1.32
CA ARG A 429 -11.91 -32.52 0.44
C ARG A 429 -12.27 -31.09 -0.03
N GLN A 430 -13.42 -30.49 0.36
CA GLN A 430 -13.94 -29.32 -0.37
C GLN A 430 -13.98 -27.99 0.41
N ALA A 431 -13.82 -27.95 1.73
CA ALA A 431 -13.86 -26.71 2.50
C ALA A 431 -12.52 -26.41 3.17
N GLY A 432 -12.03 -25.15 3.04
CA GLY A 432 -10.90 -24.67 3.83
C GLY A 432 -11.30 -24.49 5.30
N THR A 433 -10.32 -24.51 6.20
CA THR A 433 -10.53 -24.26 7.64
C THR A 433 -9.63 -23.12 8.10
N LEU A 434 -10.19 -22.11 8.78
CA LEU A 434 -9.44 -21.12 9.52
C LEU A 434 -9.57 -21.39 11.01
N LEU A 435 -8.46 -21.75 11.66
CA LEU A 435 -8.36 -21.86 13.11
C LEU A 435 -7.92 -20.51 13.68
N PHE A 436 -8.79 -19.90 14.49
CA PHE A 436 -8.49 -18.66 15.20
C PHE A 436 -8.26 -18.95 16.69
N VAL A 437 -7.05 -18.67 17.19
CA VAL A 437 -6.68 -18.75 18.58
C VAL A 437 -6.50 -17.36 19.15
N ASP A 438 -7.42 -16.93 19.97
CA ASP A 438 -7.37 -15.61 20.61
C ASP A 438 -6.69 -15.70 21.98
N GLN A 439 -6.01 -14.64 22.37
CA GLN A 439 -5.33 -14.49 23.68
C GLN A 439 -4.36 -15.64 23.99
N LEU A 440 -3.42 -15.89 23.06
CA LEU A 440 -2.44 -16.97 23.19
C LEU A 440 -1.56 -16.84 24.46
N GLU A 441 -1.44 -15.63 25.04
CA GLU A 441 -0.79 -15.38 26.32
C GLU A 441 -1.38 -16.19 27.47
N GLU A 442 -2.63 -16.68 27.36
CA GLU A 442 -3.24 -17.50 28.39
C GLU A 442 -2.53 -18.84 28.59
N LEU A 443 -1.80 -19.35 27.60
CA LEU A 443 -0.89 -20.49 27.76
C LEU A 443 0.13 -20.30 28.90
N PHE A 444 0.49 -19.04 29.19
CA PHE A 444 1.55 -18.69 30.14
C PHE A 444 1.02 -18.07 31.43
N THR A 445 -0.26 -17.71 31.48
CA THR A 445 -0.87 -17.00 32.62
C THR A 445 -1.80 -17.86 33.44
N ILE A 446 -2.68 -18.61 32.78
CA ILE A 446 -3.69 -19.45 33.43
C ILE A 446 -3.68 -20.91 32.94
N GLY A 447 -3.06 -21.17 31.78
CA GLY A 447 -2.95 -22.51 31.21
C GLY A 447 -2.01 -23.41 32.01
N ALA A 448 -2.23 -24.71 31.98
CA ALA A 448 -1.33 -25.70 32.56
C ALA A 448 0.03 -25.65 31.84
N PRO A 449 1.15 -25.40 32.54
CA PRO A 449 2.46 -25.19 31.89
C PRO A 449 2.91 -26.37 31.02
N GLU A 450 2.57 -27.60 31.43
CA GLU A 450 2.88 -28.84 30.72
C GLU A 450 2.11 -29.00 29.41
N GLU A 451 1.02 -28.25 29.22
CA GLU A 451 0.20 -28.28 28.00
C GLU A 451 0.66 -27.26 26.94
N ALA A 452 1.47 -26.26 27.29
CA ALA A 452 1.86 -25.18 26.40
C ALA A 452 2.65 -25.67 25.17
N ALA A 453 3.65 -26.53 25.36
CA ALA A 453 4.44 -27.07 24.27
C ALA A 453 3.67 -28.03 23.35
N PRO A 454 2.89 -29.02 23.85
CA PRO A 454 2.04 -29.86 23.02
C PRO A 454 0.95 -29.05 22.27
N PHE A 455 0.37 -28.02 22.88
CA PHE A 455 -0.56 -27.13 22.23
C PHE A 455 0.07 -26.40 21.05
N ALA A 456 1.23 -25.79 21.27
CA ALA A 456 1.98 -25.08 20.22
C ALA A 456 2.33 -26.02 19.05
N GLU A 457 2.81 -27.23 19.35
CA GLU A 457 3.09 -28.23 18.32
C GLU A 457 1.83 -28.64 17.56
N GLY A 458 0.70 -28.84 18.24
CA GLY A 458 -0.59 -29.16 17.62
C GLY A 458 -1.04 -28.05 16.64
N VAL A 459 -0.96 -26.79 17.06
CA VAL A 459 -1.31 -25.62 16.23
C VAL A 459 -0.43 -25.51 14.97
N VAL A 460 0.90 -25.68 15.13
CA VAL A 460 1.83 -25.68 14.00
C VAL A 460 1.54 -26.81 13.02
N ARG A 461 1.30 -28.04 13.53
CA ARG A 461 0.97 -29.18 12.69
C ARG A 461 -0.35 -28.99 11.94
N LEU A 462 -1.32 -28.34 12.56
CA LEU A 462 -2.58 -27.98 11.87
C LEU A 462 -2.32 -26.98 10.74
N SER A 463 -1.41 -26.02 10.91
CA SER A 463 -1.08 -25.07 9.85
C SER A 463 -0.36 -25.72 8.65
N ASP A 464 0.33 -26.85 8.86
CA ASP A 464 0.97 -27.61 7.80
C ASP A 464 -0.03 -28.34 6.86
N LEU A 465 -1.33 -28.41 7.25
CA LEU A 465 -2.32 -29.11 6.48
C LEU A 465 -2.80 -28.33 5.25
N PRO A 466 -2.94 -28.97 4.08
CA PRO A 466 -3.51 -28.33 2.91
C PRO A 466 -4.94 -27.81 3.18
N GLY A 467 -5.15 -26.52 2.93
CA GLY A 467 -6.47 -25.89 3.12
C GLY A 467 -6.74 -25.41 4.55
N VAL A 468 -5.83 -25.61 5.48
CA VAL A 468 -5.90 -25.02 6.82
C VAL A 468 -5.13 -23.70 6.86
N ARG A 469 -5.69 -22.72 7.55
CA ARG A 469 -5.06 -21.47 7.91
C ARG A 469 -5.16 -21.27 9.42
N VAL A 470 -4.15 -20.68 10.00
CA VAL A 470 -4.12 -20.42 11.46
C VAL A 470 -3.92 -18.92 11.68
N LEU A 471 -4.79 -18.33 12.49
CA LEU A 471 -4.71 -16.95 12.92
C LEU A 471 -4.59 -16.92 14.44
N LEU A 472 -3.53 -16.32 14.95
CA LEU A 472 -3.25 -16.23 16.37
C LEU A 472 -3.24 -14.78 16.83
N THR A 473 -3.68 -14.50 18.06
CA THR A 473 -3.41 -13.21 18.71
C THR A 473 -2.60 -13.42 19.98
N VAL A 474 -1.66 -12.50 20.24
CA VAL A 474 -0.85 -12.50 21.46
C VAL A 474 -0.52 -11.08 21.88
N ARG A 475 -0.35 -10.85 23.17
CA ARG A 475 0.20 -9.59 23.69
C ARG A 475 1.70 -9.52 23.44
N GLY A 476 2.19 -8.32 23.11
CA GLY A 476 3.60 -8.09 22.77
C GLY A 476 4.58 -8.47 23.88
N ASP A 477 4.20 -8.28 25.14
CA ASP A 477 5.01 -8.64 26.33
C ASP A 477 5.23 -10.15 26.50
N PHE A 478 4.45 -11.02 25.84
CA PHE A 478 4.62 -12.47 25.84
C PHE A 478 5.43 -13.02 24.66
N PHE A 479 5.88 -12.17 23.77
CA PHE A 479 6.58 -12.58 22.55
C PHE A 479 7.82 -13.46 22.81
N THR A 480 8.63 -13.09 23.78
CA THR A 480 9.84 -13.86 24.15
C THR A 480 9.50 -15.26 24.64
N ARG A 481 8.42 -15.41 25.41
CA ARG A 481 7.95 -16.73 25.88
C ARG A 481 7.42 -17.57 24.73
N LEU A 482 6.70 -16.94 23.80
CA LEU A 482 6.17 -17.60 22.61
C LEU A 482 7.31 -18.13 21.72
N ALA A 483 8.37 -17.32 21.55
CA ALA A 483 9.54 -17.70 20.75
C ALA A 483 10.30 -18.91 21.34
N SER A 484 10.11 -19.24 22.61
CA SER A 484 10.71 -20.43 23.25
C SER A 484 9.90 -21.72 23.06
N LEU A 485 8.66 -21.65 22.52
CA LEU A 485 7.85 -22.84 22.28
C LEU A 485 8.31 -23.61 21.03
N PRO A 486 8.46 -24.95 21.14
CA PRO A 486 8.90 -25.77 20.01
C PRO A 486 8.00 -25.62 18.78
N GLY A 487 8.61 -25.50 17.60
CA GLY A 487 7.94 -25.36 16.32
C GLY A 487 7.33 -23.98 16.10
N LEU A 488 6.56 -23.45 17.02
CA LEU A 488 5.93 -22.14 16.92
C LEU A 488 6.97 -21.01 16.93
N GLY A 489 7.98 -21.08 17.78
CA GLY A 489 9.06 -20.10 17.87
C GLY A 489 9.81 -19.92 16.55
N GLU A 490 9.99 -20.98 15.78
CA GLU A 490 10.67 -20.94 14.48
C GLU A 490 9.81 -20.22 13.40
N GLN A 491 8.48 -20.30 13.51
CA GLN A 491 7.56 -19.70 12.56
C GLN A 491 7.22 -18.25 12.89
N VAL A 492 7.36 -17.84 14.16
CA VAL A 492 6.98 -16.51 14.64
C VAL A 492 7.56 -15.38 13.81
N ALA A 493 8.84 -15.47 13.40
CA ALA A 493 9.50 -14.42 12.63
C ALA A 493 8.85 -14.16 11.25
N ARG A 494 8.30 -15.19 10.60
CA ARG A 494 7.61 -15.11 9.31
C ARG A 494 6.15 -14.75 9.48
N ALA A 495 5.53 -15.29 10.51
CA ALA A 495 4.10 -15.17 10.79
C ALA A 495 3.69 -13.81 11.38
N LEU A 496 4.64 -13.03 11.89
CA LEU A 496 4.37 -11.86 12.72
C LEU A 496 3.69 -10.71 11.97
N TYR A 497 2.55 -10.26 12.50
CA TYR A 497 1.92 -8.99 12.15
C TYR A 497 1.82 -8.10 13.40
N LEU A 498 2.55 -6.99 13.41
CA LEU A 498 2.53 -6.03 14.52
C LEU A 498 1.36 -5.05 14.34
N LEU A 499 0.33 -5.17 15.17
CA LEU A 499 -0.78 -4.22 15.21
C LEU A 499 -0.36 -2.98 15.99
N ARG A 500 -0.26 -1.86 15.29
CA ARG A 500 0.09 -0.55 15.87
C ARG A 500 -1.13 0.14 16.47
N PRO A 501 -0.94 1.10 17.37
CA PRO A 501 -2.00 2.02 17.78
C PRO A 501 -2.65 2.69 16.57
N LEU A 502 -3.92 3.08 16.69
CA LEU A 502 -4.63 3.82 15.65
C LEU A 502 -3.92 5.15 15.34
N SER A 503 -3.89 5.51 14.06
CA SER A 503 -3.58 6.90 13.68
C SER A 503 -4.70 7.85 14.14
N ALA A 504 -4.45 9.16 14.19
CA ALA A 504 -5.46 10.13 14.55
C ALA A 504 -6.71 10.07 13.62
N GLU A 505 -6.48 9.83 12.31
CA GLU A 505 -7.55 9.68 11.33
C GLU A 505 -8.36 8.39 11.57
N ALA A 506 -7.68 7.28 11.83
CA ALA A 506 -8.33 6.00 12.12
C ALA A 506 -9.08 6.01 13.47
N ALA A 507 -8.52 6.67 14.49
CA ALA A 507 -9.19 6.90 15.77
C ALA A 507 -10.45 7.75 15.59
N ARG A 508 -10.38 8.81 14.77
CA ARG A 508 -11.54 9.59 14.39
C ARG A 508 -12.63 8.73 13.72
N GLY A 509 -12.24 7.87 12.78
CA GLY A 509 -13.18 6.94 12.14
C GLY A 509 -13.83 5.99 13.13
N ALA A 510 -13.07 5.45 14.08
CA ALA A 510 -13.58 4.58 15.15
C ALA A 510 -14.50 5.29 16.15
N ILE A 511 -14.40 6.63 16.29
CA ILE A 511 -15.29 7.45 17.13
C ILE A 511 -16.56 7.81 16.36
N VAL A 512 -16.43 8.36 15.18
CA VAL A 512 -17.53 8.96 14.42
C VAL A 512 -18.38 7.90 13.71
N GLY A 513 -17.73 6.88 13.14
CA GLY A 513 -18.39 5.87 12.33
C GLY A 513 -19.55 5.14 13.03
N PRO A 514 -19.34 4.60 14.24
CA PRO A 514 -20.42 3.92 14.98
C PRO A 514 -21.61 4.82 15.29
N ALA A 515 -21.38 6.09 15.66
CA ALA A 515 -22.45 7.05 15.91
C ALA A 515 -23.23 7.36 14.62
N GLN A 516 -22.53 7.65 13.54
CA GLN A 516 -23.15 7.95 12.24
C GLN A 516 -23.95 6.79 11.69
N SER A 517 -23.51 5.55 11.88
CA SER A 517 -24.28 4.37 11.45
C SER A 517 -25.64 4.25 12.15
N GLN A 518 -25.83 4.90 13.30
CA GLN A 518 -27.10 5.01 14.03
C GLN A 518 -27.78 6.36 13.84
N GLY A 519 -27.31 7.21 12.92
CA GLY A 519 -27.88 8.54 12.70
C GLY A 519 -27.55 9.56 13.79
N ILE A 520 -26.58 9.28 14.66
CA ILE A 520 -26.16 10.15 15.76
C ILE A 520 -24.98 10.99 15.30
N ASN A 521 -25.02 12.30 15.53
CA ASN A 521 -23.94 13.23 15.25
C ASN A 521 -23.34 13.76 16.55
N PHE A 522 -22.01 13.99 16.53
CA PHE A 522 -21.33 14.66 17.63
C PHE A 522 -21.65 16.15 17.64
N GLU A 523 -21.69 16.74 18.83
CA GLU A 523 -22.01 18.15 19.06
C GLU A 523 -21.08 19.12 18.32
N SER A 524 -19.77 18.79 18.22
CA SER A 524 -18.81 19.63 17.52
C SER A 524 -17.61 18.81 16.99
N GLU A 525 -17.01 19.33 15.93
CA GLU A 525 -15.78 18.80 15.35
C GLU A 525 -14.59 18.89 16.33
N ALA A 526 -14.56 19.92 17.18
CA ALA A 526 -13.52 20.11 18.19
C ALA A 526 -13.57 19.01 19.26
N LEU A 527 -14.76 18.54 19.65
CA LEU A 527 -14.93 17.43 20.57
C LEU A 527 -14.36 16.13 19.98
N VAL A 528 -14.67 15.84 18.71
CA VAL A 528 -14.15 14.65 18.02
C VAL A 528 -12.63 14.68 17.93
N SER A 529 -12.03 15.83 17.61
CA SER A 529 -10.58 16.00 17.54
C SER A 529 -9.92 15.77 18.91
N THR A 530 -10.48 16.33 19.97
CA THR A 530 -9.99 16.15 21.36
C THR A 530 -10.04 14.68 21.77
N LEU A 531 -11.14 13.98 21.47
CA LEU A 531 -11.29 12.54 21.76
C LEU A 531 -10.28 11.70 20.98
N ALA A 532 -10.07 12.00 19.68
CA ALA A 532 -9.12 11.28 18.85
C ALA A 532 -7.67 11.48 19.33
N GLU A 533 -7.29 12.70 19.68
CA GLU A 533 -5.97 13.01 20.25
C GLU A 533 -5.74 12.30 21.59
N SER A 534 -6.74 12.29 22.45
CA SER A 534 -6.70 11.58 23.73
C SER A 534 -6.51 10.08 23.56
N ALA A 535 -7.17 9.49 22.56
CA ALA A 535 -7.06 8.07 22.26
C ALA A 535 -5.67 7.67 21.77
N VAL A 536 -5.05 8.52 20.95
CA VAL A 536 -3.73 8.26 20.38
C VAL A 536 -2.63 8.46 21.42
N SER A 537 -2.79 9.44 22.31
CA SER A 537 -1.78 9.81 23.33
C SER A 537 -1.74 8.88 24.54
N SER A 538 -2.81 8.12 24.79
CA SER A 538 -2.93 7.27 25.99
C SER A 538 -2.61 5.81 25.68
N ALA A 539 -1.69 5.20 26.43
CA ALA A 539 -1.47 3.76 26.37
C ALA A 539 -2.79 3.02 26.73
N GLY A 540 -3.38 2.28 25.78
CA GLY A 540 -4.68 1.64 25.96
C GLY A 540 -5.88 2.60 25.82
N GLY A 541 -5.70 3.76 25.18
CA GLY A 541 -6.74 4.78 25.00
C GLY A 541 -7.96 4.33 24.17
N LEU A 542 -7.81 3.35 23.29
CA LEU A 542 -8.91 2.86 22.45
C LEU A 542 -10.12 2.32 23.25
N PRO A 543 -9.95 1.49 24.29
CA PRO A 543 -11.06 1.03 25.13
C PRO A 543 -11.73 2.17 25.93
N LEU A 544 -11.03 3.25 26.21
CA LEU A 544 -11.57 4.41 26.96
C LEU A 544 -12.43 5.32 26.06
N LEU A 545 -12.27 5.23 24.74
CA LEU A 545 -13.07 5.96 23.76
C LEU A 545 -14.42 5.32 23.47
N GLN A 546 -14.58 4.09 23.79
CA GLN A 546 -15.78 3.29 23.58
C GLN A 546 -16.58 3.13 24.90
#